data_979ef12dd7946de5c89f299c4e8a05b0
#
_entry.id   979ef12dd7946de5c89f299c4e8a05b0
#
_cell.length_a   1.000
_cell.length_b   1.000
_cell.length_c   1.000
_cell.angle_alpha   90.00
_cell.angle_beta   90.00
_cell.angle_gamma   90.00
#
_symmetry.space_group_name_H-M   'P 1'
#
loop_
_entity.id
_entity.type
_entity.pdbx_description
1 polymer ?
#
loop_
_entity_poly.entity_id
_entity_poly.type
_entity_poly.pdbx_seq_one_letter_code
_entity_poly.pdbx_strand_id
1 'polypeptide(L)'
;MRNRKKNLRFIYVGFTIALVLLLIGGGYFVYAAMTAQDQKENDFQVGQIETKLLEDFTGITEIETGQSVKKEVLIENTGTIKQFIRVMVLPEVRAPIAGDTNKQVLPLVIGKDLLLENMATADWKDGEDGYYYYTKEAVEPKKTTSKLFESVKLSDSLAKQYDATTFSIYLKVETVNCAEFAYRDAWWQGNIPTNQPLKAIDDALKAKVEK
;
A
#
# COMPACT_ATOMS: atom_id res chain seq x y z
N MET A 1 25.11 30.21 -80.01
CA MET A 1 25.60 29.55 -78.78
C MET A 1 25.10 30.15 -77.48
N ARG A 2 24.50 31.33 -77.45
CA ARG A 2 24.12 32.06 -76.25
C ARG A 2 22.83 31.53 -75.54
N ASN A 3 21.93 30.89 -76.28
CA ASN A 3 20.66 30.35 -75.70
C ASN A 3 20.79 29.02 -74.92
N ARG A 4 21.75 28.16 -75.30
CA ARG A 4 21.96 26.90 -74.58
C ARG A 4 22.40 27.07 -73.09
N LYS A 5 23.24 28.10 -72.85
CA LYS A 5 23.70 28.37 -71.44
C LYS A 5 22.61 28.95 -70.55
N LYS A 6 21.60 29.67 -71.08
CA LYS A 6 20.47 30.17 -70.33
C LYS A 6 19.56 29.02 -69.93
N ASN A 7 19.24 28.10 -70.81
CA ASN A 7 18.40 26.94 -70.52
C ASN A 7 19.00 26.04 -69.44
N LEU A 8 20.34 25.86 -69.50
CA LEU A 8 21.02 25.05 -68.47
C LEU A 8 20.90 25.65 -67.11
N ARG A 9 20.98 26.98 -66.91
CA ARG A 9 20.81 27.66 -65.64
C ARG A 9 19.40 27.48 -65.08
N PHE A 10 18.36 27.56 -65.88
CA PHE A 10 16.98 27.31 -65.47
C PHE A 10 16.76 25.85 -65.03
N ILE A 11 17.41 24.89 -65.68
CA ILE A 11 17.37 23.48 -65.28
C ILE A 11 18.01 23.28 -63.90
N TYR A 12 19.19 23.87 -63.68
CA TYR A 12 19.83 23.78 -62.34
C TYR A 12 19.04 24.45 -61.25
N VAL A 13 18.45 25.63 -61.49
CA VAL A 13 17.58 26.31 -60.55
C VAL A 13 16.34 25.48 -60.23
N GLY A 14 15.71 24.90 -61.28
CA GLY A 14 14.56 24.01 -61.06
C GLY A 14 14.91 22.76 -60.24
N PHE A 15 16.08 22.18 -60.51
CA PHE A 15 16.56 20.99 -59.77
C PHE A 15 16.88 21.32 -58.31
N THR A 16 17.46 22.52 -58.05
CA THR A 16 17.75 22.96 -56.66
C THR A 16 16.47 23.23 -55.88
N ILE A 17 15.46 23.84 -56.50
CA ILE A 17 14.16 24.06 -55.88
C ILE A 17 13.46 22.74 -55.56
N ALA A 18 13.48 21.78 -56.51
CA ALA A 18 12.91 20.45 -56.29
C ALA A 18 13.60 19.71 -55.17
N LEU A 19 14.93 19.79 -55.05
CA LEU A 19 15.70 19.17 -53.98
C LEU A 19 15.37 19.77 -52.61
N VAL A 20 15.24 21.12 -52.54
CA VAL A 20 14.86 21.81 -51.30
C VAL A 20 13.45 21.43 -50.86
N LEU A 21 12.50 21.35 -51.78
CA LEU A 21 11.14 20.91 -51.49
C LEU A 21 11.08 19.45 -51.02
N LEU A 22 11.92 18.61 -51.56
CA LEU A 22 12.03 17.20 -51.15
C LEU A 22 12.62 17.05 -49.77
N LEU A 23 13.61 17.87 -49.40
CA LEU A 23 14.21 17.89 -48.07
C LEU A 23 13.22 18.44 -47.01
N ILE A 24 12.46 19.51 -47.34
CA ILE A 24 11.46 20.06 -46.45
C ILE A 24 10.29 19.08 -46.27
N GLY A 25 9.78 18.51 -47.36
CA GLY A 25 8.71 17.53 -47.34
C GLY A 25 9.10 16.23 -46.62
N GLY A 26 10.31 15.72 -46.90
CA GLY A 26 10.84 14.55 -46.21
C GLY A 26 11.03 14.76 -44.70
N GLY A 27 11.55 15.93 -44.30
CA GLY A 27 11.69 16.29 -42.89
C GLY A 27 10.34 16.39 -42.17
N TYR A 28 9.33 16.93 -42.86
CA TYR A 28 7.97 17.03 -42.31
C TYR A 28 7.30 15.66 -42.15
N PHE A 29 7.53 14.74 -43.09
CA PHE A 29 7.03 13.36 -43.02
C PHE A 29 7.69 12.57 -41.90
N VAL A 30 9.00 12.73 -41.67
CA VAL A 30 9.72 12.07 -40.57
C VAL A 30 9.25 12.63 -39.24
N TYR A 31 9.09 13.97 -39.12
CA TYR A 31 8.57 14.60 -37.90
C TYR A 31 7.14 14.15 -37.60
N ALA A 32 6.26 14.14 -38.60
CA ALA A 32 4.86 13.67 -38.42
C ALA A 32 4.80 12.17 -38.07
N ALA A 33 5.67 11.32 -38.62
CA ALA A 33 5.75 9.90 -38.27
C ALA A 33 6.27 9.69 -36.84
N MET A 34 7.25 10.47 -36.38
CA MET A 34 7.75 10.43 -34.99
C MET A 34 6.69 10.93 -34.02
N THR A 35 5.96 12.00 -34.36
CA THR A 35 4.89 12.55 -33.49
C THR A 35 3.66 11.64 -33.46
N ALA A 36 3.35 10.93 -34.55
CA ALA A 36 2.25 9.96 -34.59
C ALA A 36 2.55 8.67 -33.81
N GLN A 37 3.83 8.33 -33.60
CA GLN A 37 4.23 7.21 -32.75
C GLN A 37 4.17 7.55 -31.25
N ASP A 38 4.29 8.82 -30.89
CA ASP A 38 4.17 9.28 -29.48
C ASP A 38 2.70 9.46 -29.02
N GLN A 39 1.73 9.36 -29.93
CA GLN A 39 0.29 9.37 -29.59
C GLN A 39 -0.35 7.97 -29.57
N LYS A 40 0.39 6.94 -29.25
CA LYS A 40 -0.25 5.87 -28.47
C LYS A 40 -0.46 6.45 -27.07
N GLU A 41 -1.68 6.87 -26.80
CA GLU A 41 -2.17 6.92 -25.43
C GLU A 41 -1.86 5.55 -24.85
N ASN A 42 -0.73 5.45 -24.19
CA ASN A 42 -0.56 4.47 -23.14
C ASN A 42 -1.55 4.92 -22.07
N ASP A 43 -2.76 4.43 -22.18
CA ASP A 43 -3.72 4.41 -21.12
C ASP A 43 -3.16 3.44 -20.06
N PHE A 44 -2.05 3.85 -19.43
CA PHE A 44 -1.62 3.28 -18.20
C PHE A 44 -2.67 3.73 -17.17
N GLN A 45 -3.72 2.94 -17.06
CA GLN A 45 -4.48 2.95 -15.83
C GLN A 45 -3.50 2.54 -14.73
N VAL A 46 -2.83 3.55 -14.16
CA VAL A 46 -2.06 3.36 -12.94
C VAL A 46 -3.07 2.93 -11.90
N GLY A 47 -3.06 1.64 -11.56
CA GLY A 47 -3.95 1.10 -10.55
C GLY A 47 -3.72 1.86 -9.25
N GLN A 48 -4.76 2.46 -8.71
CA GLN A 48 -4.71 3.27 -7.50
C GLN A 48 -4.79 2.36 -6.28
N ILE A 49 -3.75 2.43 -5.44
CA ILE A 49 -3.71 1.75 -4.14
C ILE A 49 -4.27 2.72 -3.10
N GLU A 50 -5.44 2.41 -2.57
CA GLU A 50 -6.06 3.17 -1.49
C GLU A 50 -6.76 2.20 -0.54
N THR A 51 -6.72 2.52 0.75
CA THR A 51 -7.42 1.75 1.78
C THR A 51 -8.05 2.66 2.80
N LYS A 52 -9.15 2.20 3.36
CA LYS A 52 -9.83 2.83 4.48
C LYS A 52 -9.87 1.88 5.67
N LEU A 53 -9.35 2.32 6.79
CA LEU A 53 -9.52 1.65 8.06
C LEU A 53 -10.95 1.90 8.56
N LEU A 54 -11.68 0.83 8.82
CA LEU A 54 -13.00 0.87 9.41
C LEU A 54 -12.87 0.40 10.87
N GLU A 55 -13.17 1.30 11.79
CA GLU A 55 -13.17 1.04 13.22
C GLU A 55 -14.57 1.32 13.79
N ASP A 56 -15.09 0.39 14.58
CA ASP A 56 -16.22 0.63 15.45
C ASP A 56 -15.72 0.60 16.90
N PHE A 57 -15.58 1.78 17.47
CA PHE A 57 -15.11 1.98 18.83
C PHE A 57 -16.14 2.75 19.65
N THR A 58 -16.64 2.11 20.69
CA THR A 58 -17.50 2.79 21.66
C THR A 58 -16.62 3.58 22.61
N GLY A 59 -16.24 4.78 22.24
CA GLY A 59 -15.51 5.87 22.90
C GLY A 59 -15.15 5.82 24.39
N ILE A 60 -14.78 4.66 24.93
CA ILE A 60 -14.33 4.50 26.31
C ILE A 60 -12.84 4.80 26.34
N THR A 61 -12.45 5.91 26.96
CA THR A 61 -11.06 6.31 27.18
C THR A 61 -10.41 5.66 28.39
N GLU A 62 -11.20 5.10 29.30
CA GLU A 62 -10.75 4.39 30.49
C GLU A 62 -11.20 2.93 30.39
N ILE A 63 -10.24 2.02 30.36
CA ILE A 63 -10.48 0.58 30.35
C ILE A 63 -10.05 0.03 31.72
N GLU A 64 -10.97 -0.62 32.41
CA GLU A 64 -10.64 -1.38 33.63
C GLU A 64 -9.96 -2.70 33.23
N THR A 65 -9.02 -3.15 34.05
CA THR A 65 -8.41 -4.47 33.88
C THR A 65 -9.50 -5.55 33.97
N GLY A 66 -9.40 -6.56 33.09
CA GLY A 66 -10.38 -7.62 33.01
C GLY A 66 -11.64 -7.32 32.20
N GLN A 67 -11.90 -6.07 31.85
CA GLN A 67 -13.05 -5.69 31.04
C GLN A 67 -12.75 -5.75 29.57
N SER A 68 -13.63 -6.43 28.81
CA SER A 68 -13.59 -6.39 27.35
C SER A 68 -14.27 -5.13 26.81
N VAL A 69 -13.61 -4.43 25.91
CA VAL A 69 -14.13 -3.25 25.24
C VAL A 69 -14.27 -3.54 23.75
N LYS A 70 -15.46 -3.28 23.21
CA LYS A 70 -15.73 -3.45 21.79
C LYS A 70 -14.82 -2.53 20.98
N LYS A 71 -14.03 -3.12 20.07
CA LYS A 71 -13.24 -2.43 19.06
C LYS A 71 -13.10 -3.33 17.84
N GLU A 72 -14.00 -3.15 16.91
CA GLU A 72 -13.95 -3.89 15.64
C GLU A 72 -13.00 -3.22 14.65
N VAL A 73 -12.16 -4.01 14.02
CA VAL A 73 -11.17 -3.52 13.05
C VAL A 73 -11.24 -4.34 11.78
N LEU A 74 -11.51 -3.68 10.66
CA LEU A 74 -11.45 -4.26 9.32
C LEU A 74 -10.94 -3.20 8.32
N ILE A 75 -10.43 -3.64 7.18
CA ILE A 75 -9.85 -2.75 6.19
C ILE A 75 -10.62 -2.89 4.88
N GLU A 76 -11.04 -1.75 4.31
CA GLU A 76 -11.67 -1.66 3.01
C GLU A 76 -10.64 -1.26 1.94
N ASN A 77 -10.63 -1.99 0.83
CA ASN A 77 -9.90 -1.56 -0.36
C ASN A 77 -10.73 -0.52 -1.12
N THR A 78 -10.39 0.76 -0.99
CA THR A 78 -11.02 1.87 -1.72
C THR A 78 -10.35 2.18 -3.06
N GLY A 79 -9.25 1.49 -3.36
CA GLY A 79 -8.51 1.62 -4.61
C GLY A 79 -9.21 0.94 -5.80
N THR A 80 -8.51 0.89 -6.93
CA THR A 80 -9.01 0.36 -8.19
C THR A 80 -8.44 -1.01 -8.55
N ILE A 81 -7.46 -1.51 -7.79
CA ILE A 81 -6.79 -2.80 -8.01
C ILE A 81 -6.83 -3.65 -6.75
N LYS A 82 -6.62 -4.96 -6.90
CA LYS A 82 -6.46 -5.87 -5.76
C LYS A 82 -5.23 -5.53 -4.93
N GLN A 83 -5.34 -5.76 -3.63
CA GLN A 83 -4.30 -5.42 -2.68
C GLN A 83 -4.05 -6.53 -1.67
N PHE A 84 -2.78 -6.71 -1.31
CA PHE A 84 -2.39 -7.38 -0.08
C PHE A 84 -2.34 -6.36 1.05
N ILE A 85 -2.72 -6.78 2.25
CA ILE A 85 -2.87 -5.91 3.42
C ILE A 85 -2.16 -6.50 4.61
N ARG A 86 -1.43 -5.66 5.36
CA ARG A 86 -0.94 -5.97 6.71
C ARG A 86 -1.23 -4.81 7.67
N VAL A 87 -1.38 -5.13 8.94
CA VAL A 87 -1.74 -4.17 9.99
C VAL A 87 -0.81 -4.34 11.16
N MET A 88 -0.25 -3.23 11.66
CA MET A 88 0.45 -3.18 12.94
C MET A 88 -0.50 -2.61 13.98
N VAL A 89 -0.59 -3.28 15.14
CA VAL A 89 -1.37 -2.84 16.28
C VAL A 89 -0.42 -2.26 17.32
N LEU A 90 -0.59 -1.00 17.66
CA LEU A 90 0.29 -0.25 18.56
C LEU A 90 -0.50 0.21 19.78
N PRO A 91 -0.55 -0.58 20.86
CA PRO A 91 -1.18 -0.16 22.10
C PRO A 91 -0.31 0.85 22.85
N GLU A 92 -0.92 1.87 23.40
CA GLU A 92 -0.27 2.86 24.25
C GLU A 92 -1.06 3.06 25.55
N VAL A 93 -0.38 2.94 26.67
CA VAL A 93 -0.92 3.29 27.99
C VAL A 93 -0.11 4.43 28.56
N ARG A 94 -0.79 5.46 29.02
CA ARG A 94 -0.17 6.63 29.66
C ARG A 94 -0.67 6.77 31.10
N ALA A 95 0.27 6.65 32.03
CA ALA A 95 0.01 6.85 33.47
C ALA A 95 0.41 8.26 33.92
N PRO A 96 -0.31 8.85 34.87
CA PRO A 96 0.08 10.13 35.46
C PRO A 96 1.39 9.97 36.24
N ILE A 97 2.21 11.02 36.24
CA ILE A 97 3.40 11.14 37.09
C ILE A 97 3.07 12.04 38.24
N ALA A 98 3.31 11.58 39.49
CA ALA A 98 3.05 12.37 40.66
C ALA A 98 3.83 13.69 40.63
N GLY A 99 3.12 14.82 40.74
CA GLY A 99 3.72 16.16 40.73
C GLY A 99 4.13 16.69 39.35
N ASP A 100 3.79 16.02 38.25
CA ASP A 100 4.08 16.44 36.88
C ASP A 100 2.79 16.50 36.05
N THR A 101 2.74 17.41 35.10
CA THR A 101 1.67 17.48 34.10
C THR A 101 1.85 16.47 32.94
N ASN A 102 3.07 15.94 32.77
CA ASN A 102 3.39 14.91 31.80
C ASN A 102 2.86 13.54 32.25
N LYS A 103 2.70 12.65 31.26
CA LYS A 103 2.33 11.26 31.50
C LYS A 103 3.47 10.35 31.01
N GLN A 104 3.75 9.29 31.75
CA GLN A 104 4.70 8.26 31.32
C GLN A 104 3.98 7.19 30.48
N VAL A 105 4.67 6.67 29.48
CA VAL A 105 4.20 5.50 28.72
C VAL A 105 4.58 4.24 29.48
N LEU A 106 3.58 3.38 29.71
CA LEU A 106 3.81 2.06 30.30
C LEU A 106 3.86 0.99 29.20
N PRO A 107 4.77 0.01 29.29
CA PRO A 107 4.88 -1.05 28.30
C PRO A 107 3.66 -1.97 28.32
N LEU A 108 3.20 -2.39 27.14
CA LEU A 108 2.19 -3.44 26.97
C LEU A 108 2.65 -4.47 25.94
N VAL A 109 2.47 -5.72 26.25
CA VAL A 109 2.74 -6.84 25.34
C VAL A 109 1.40 -7.41 24.87
N ILE A 110 1.17 -7.35 23.55
CA ILE A 110 -0.01 -7.97 22.92
C ILE A 110 0.05 -9.49 23.12
N GLY A 111 -1.09 -10.09 23.44
CA GLY A 111 -1.22 -11.51 23.75
C GLY A 111 -0.95 -11.86 25.21
N LYS A 112 -0.35 -10.94 25.99
CA LYS A 112 -0.08 -11.12 27.42
C LYS A 112 -0.81 -10.07 28.27
N ASP A 113 -0.49 -8.81 28.04
CA ASP A 113 -0.99 -7.68 28.81
C ASP A 113 -2.24 -7.08 28.17
N LEU A 114 -2.29 -7.06 26.86
CA LEU A 114 -3.42 -6.70 26.02
C LEU A 114 -3.85 -7.90 25.17
N LEU A 115 -5.07 -8.35 25.34
CA LEU A 115 -5.66 -9.41 24.55
C LEU A 115 -6.49 -8.82 23.42
N LEU A 116 -6.22 -9.26 22.19
CA LEU A 116 -7.08 -9.01 21.04
C LEU A 116 -8.04 -10.18 20.93
N GLU A 117 -9.33 -9.92 21.18
CA GLU A 117 -10.32 -10.98 21.29
C GLU A 117 -11.09 -11.17 19.97
N ASN A 118 -11.56 -12.39 19.74
CA ASN A 118 -12.30 -12.79 18.54
C ASN A 118 -11.54 -12.46 17.24
N MET A 119 -10.24 -12.72 17.22
CA MET A 119 -9.43 -12.59 16.01
C MET A 119 -9.83 -13.65 14.99
N ALA A 120 -9.98 -13.24 13.74
CA ALA A 120 -10.17 -14.16 12.62
C ALA A 120 -8.84 -14.84 12.23
N THR A 121 -8.29 -15.69 13.11
CA THR A 121 -6.97 -16.33 12.97
C THR A 121 -6.84 -17.25 11.74
N ALA A 122 -7.95 -17.67 11.14
CA ALA A 122 -7.94 -18.38 9.86
C ALA A 122 -7.52 -17.47 8.71
N ASP A 123 -7.97 -16.21 8.74
CA ASP A 123 -7.82 -15.21 7.68
C ASP A 123 -6.61 -14.30 7.89
N TRP A 124 -6.31 -13.98 9.16
CA TRP A 124 -5.20 -13.14 9.60
C TRP A 124 -4.11 -13.96 10.29
N LYS A 125 -2.86 -13.70 9.94
CA LYS A 125 -1.70 -14.36 10.54
C LYS A 125 -0.80 -13.35 11.23
N ASP A 126 -0.42 -13.65 12.48
CA ASP A 126 0.61 -12.91 13.18
C ASP A 126 1.97 -13.24 12.55
N GLY A 127 2.69 -12.22 12.13
CA GLY A 127 4.04 -12.34 11.55
C GLY A 127 5.13 -12.49 12.60
N GLU A 128 4.83 -12.27 13.89
CA GLU A 128 5.80 -12.13 14.99
C GLU A 128 6.86 -11.04 14.71
N ASP A 129 6.61 -10.20 13.71
CA ASP A 129 7.41 -9.04 13.32
C ASP A 129 6.71 -7.70 13.65
N GLY A 130 5.61 -7.79 14.43
CA GLY A 130 4.75 -6.68 14.81
C GLY A 130 3.59 -6.43 13.84
N TYR A 131 3.47 -7.22 12.77
CA TYR A 131 2.38 -7.11 11.81
C TYR A 131 1.48 -8.34 11.79
N TYR A 132 0.18 -8.09 11.59
CA TYR A 132 -0.82 -9.09 11.21
C TYR A 132 -1.05 -9.02 9.70
N TYR A 133 -0.96 -10.14 9.01
CA TYR A 133 -1.08 -10.26 7.56
C TYR A 133 -2.41 -10.89 7.17
N TYR A 134 -3.14 -10.25 6.27
CA TYR A 134 -4.35 -10.83 5.70
C TYR A 134 -3.98 -11.84 4.63
N THR A 135 -4.21 -13.13 4.92
CA THR A 135 -3.75 -14.23 4.07
C THR A 135 -4.88 -15.02 3.40
N LYS A 136 -6.14 -14.68 3.66
CA LYS A 136 -7.29 -15.38 3.08
C LYS A 136 -7.32 -15.22 1.56
N GLU A 137 -7.25 -14.00 1.09
CA GLU A 137 -7.33 -13.61 -0.32
C GLU A 137 -6.70 -12.23 -0.56
N ALA A 138 -6.43 -11.90 -1.81
CA ALA A 138 -6.16 -10.51 -2.20
C ALA A 138 -7.48 -9.74 -2.15
N VAL A 139 -7.49 -8.59 -1.49
CA VAL A 139 -8.73 -7.81 -1.29
C VAL A 139 -9.05 -7.05 -2.57
N GLU A 140 -10.17 -7.39 -3.19
CA GLU A 140 -10.65 -6.74 -4.41
C GLU A 140 -11.13 -5.31 -4.14
N PRO A 141 -11.17 -4.44 -5.18
CA PRO A 141 -11.74 -3.11 -5.08
C PRO A 141 -13.15 -3.12 -4.46
N LYS A 142 -13.41 -2.20 -3.54
CA LYS A 142 -14.69 -2.05 -2.81
C LYS A 142 -15.07 -3.26 -1.94
N LYS A 143 -14.09 -4.11 -1.61
CA LYS A 143 -14.26 -5.20 -0.66
C LYS A 143 -13.50 -4.93 0.62
N THR A 144 -13.94 -5.58 1.70
CA THR A 144 -13.34 -5.50 3.02
C THR A 144 -12.69 -6.81 3.39
N THR A 145 -11.67 -6.75 4.23
CA THR A 145 -11.16 -7.92 4.94
C THR A 145 -12.20 -8.48 5.90
N SER A 146 -12.00 -9.68 6.41
CA SER A 146 -12.63 -10.08 7.67
C SER A 146 -12.09 -9.20 8.81
N LYS A 147 -12.81 -9.15 9.94
CA LYS A 147 -12.37 -8.42 11.12
C LYS A 147 -11.04 -8.98 11.62
N LEU A 148 -10.07 -8.09 11.87
CA LEU A 148 -8.82 -8.49 12.50
C LEU A 148 -9.09 -8.95 13.94
N PHE A 149 -9.84 -8.16 14.69
CA PHE A 149 -10.38 -8.49 16.01
C PHE A 149 -11.69 -7.72 16.25
N GLU A 150 -12.47 -8.12 17.29
CA GLU A 150 -13.76 -7.50 17.60
C GLU A 150 -13.78 -6.77 18.95
N SER A 151 -12.89 -7.14 19.86
CA SER A 151 -12.76 -6.48 21.16
C SER A 151 -11.33 -6.55 21.66
N VAL A 152 -11.04 -5.73 22.62
CA VAL A 152 -9.76 -5.70 23.33
C VAL A 152 -10.00 -5.79 24.82
N LYS A 153 -9.08 -6.45 25.51
CA LYS A 153 -9.15 -6.63 26.98
C LYS A 153 -7.77 -6.44 27.59
N LEU A 154 -7.66 -5.60 28.61
CA LEU A 154 -6.48 -5.57 29.46
C LEU A 154 -6.49 -6.78 30.39
N SER A 155 -5.35 -7.44 30.53
CA SER A 155 -5.21 -8.63 31.36
C SER A 155 -5.53 -8.31 32.85
N ASP A 156 -6.27 -9.21 33.51
CA ASP A 156 -6.54 -9.12 34.96
C ASP A 156 -5.26 -9.19 35.82
N SER A 157 -4.15 -9.69 35.22
CA SER A 157 -2.86 -9.83 35.89
C SER A 157 -2.00 -8.56 35.86
N LEU A 158 -2.48 -7.49 35.23
CA LEU A 158 -1.75 -6.22 35.19
C LEU A 158 -1.61 -5.61 36.60
N ALA A 159 -0.44 -5.06 36.85
CA ALA A 159 -0.15 -4.42 38.10
C ALA A 159 -1.00 -3.15 38.30
N LYS A 160 -1.24 -2.75 39.57
CA LYS A 160 -2.03 -1.55 39.95
C LYS A 160 -1.53 -0.24 39.32
N GLN A 161 -0.29 -0.20 38.80
CA GLN A 161 0.23 0.97 38.09
C GLN A 161 -0.53 1.27 36.78
N TYR A 162 -1.32 0.33 36.29
CA TYR A 162 -2.20 0.51 35.14
C TYR A 162 -3.59 1.03 35.49
N ASP A 163 -3.92 1.12 36.80
CA ASP A 163 -5.18 1.73 37.24
C ASP A 163 -5.15 3.24 36.95
N ALA A 164 -6.30 3.80 36.62
CA ALA A 164 -6.47 5.23 36.29
C ALA A 164 -5.56 5.73 35.14
N THR A 165 -5.20 4.86 34.19
CA THR A 165 -4.39 5.21 33.04
C THR A 165 -5.26 5.56 31.82
N THR A 166 -4.69 6.32 30.89
CA THR A 166 -5.30 6.54 29.56
C THR A 166 -4.79 5.46 28.62
N PHE A 167 -5.71 4.78 27.94
CA PHE A 167 -5.41 3.71 26.99
C PHE A 167 -5.77 4.13 25.57
N SER A 168 -4.89 3.84 24.62
CA SER A 168 -5.10 4.08 23.20
C SER A 168 -4.57 2.91 22.39
N ILE A 169 -5.19 2.62 21.26
CA ILE A 169 -4.68 1.68 20.25
C ILE A 169 -4.56 2.43 18.95
N TYR A 170 -3.36 2.50 18.43
CA TYR A 170 -3.08 3.01 17.09
C TYR A 170 -2.94 1.86 16.11
N LEU A 171 -3.46 2.03 14.93
CA LEU A 171 -3.40 1.04 13.85
C LEU A 171 -2.64 1.63 12.68
N LYS A 172 -1.59 0.94 12.24
CA LYS A 172 -0.88 1.27 11.00
C LYS A 172 -1.23 0.23 9.95
N VAL A 173 -1.91 0.65 8.91
CA VAL A 173 -2.28 -0.19 7.76
C VAL A 173 -1.27 0.01 6.65
N GLU A 174 -0.73 -1.07 6.12
CA GLU A 174 0.12 -1.05 4.94
C GLU A 174 -0.46 -1.96 3.86
N THR A 175 -0.45 -1.46 2.64
CA THR A 175 -1.01 -2.16 1.50
C THR A 175 -0.07 -2.12 0.31
N VAL A 176 -0.16 -3.14 -0.54
CA VAL A 176 0.62 -3.25 -1.75
C VAL A 176 -0.21 -3.97 -2.82
N ASN A 177 0.06 -3.70 -4.10
CA ASN A 177 -0.59 -4.41 -5.19
C ASN A 177 -0.22 -5.91 -5.20
N CYS A 178 -0.97 -6.71 -5.95
CA CYS A 178 -0.76 -8.16 -6.01
C CYS A 178 0.19 -8.59 -7.13
N ALA A 179 0.96 -7.67 -7.73
CA ALA A 179 1.98 -8.03 -8.72
C ALA A 179 3.03 -8.96 -8.10
N GLU A 180 3.62 -9.81 -8.94
CA GLU A 180 4.64 -10.76 -8.51
C GLU A 180 5.79 -10.03 -7.79
N PHE A 181 6.13 -10.52 -6.61
CA PHE A 181 7.18 -10.00 -5.70
C PHE A 181 6.91 -8.62 -5.06
N ALA A 182 5.91 -7.85 -5.46
CA ALA A 182 5.67 -6.49 -4.94
C ALA A 182 5.60 -6.44 -3.40
N TYR A 183 4.91 -7.40 -2.77
CA TYR A 183 4.83 -7.46 -1.30
C TYR A 183 6.17 -7.82 -0.64
N ARG A 184 7.02 -8.63 -1.29
CA ARG A 184 8.37 -8.94 -0.77
C ARG A 184 9.25 -7.70 -0.80
N ASP A 185 9.22 -6.96 -1.91
CA ASP A 185 10.00 -5.74 -2.05
C ASP A 185 9.56 -4.68 -1.03
N ALA A 186 8.25 -4.47 -0.90
CA ALA A 186 7.69 -3.47 -0.01
C ALA A 186 7.86 -3.80 1.48
N TRP A 187 7.67 -5.06 1.86
CA TRP A 187 7.59 -5.44 3.28
C TRP A 187 8.85 -6.12 3.80
N TRP A 188 9.62 -6.79 2.94
CA TRP A 188 10.79 -7.59 3.33
C TRP A 188 12.04 -7.25 2.52
N GLN A 189 12.06 -6.08 1.85
CA GLN A 189 13.22 -5.58 1.08
C GLN A 189 13.68 -6.58 0.01
N GLY A 190 12.74 -7.28 -0.63
CA GLY A 190 13.00 -8.31 -1.64
C GLY A 190 13.42 -9.67 -1.07
N ASN A 191 13.57 -9.81 0.26
CA ASN A 191 13.96 -11.07 0.86
C ASN A 191 12.81 -12.08 0.89
N ILE A 192 13.15 -13.36 0.78
CA ILE A 192 12.21 -14.47 0.96
C ILE A 192 12.37 -14.98 2.40
N PRO A 193 11.33 -14.87 3.23
CA PRO A 193 11.40 -15.39 4.60
C PRO A 193 11.67 -16.90 4.63
N THR A 194 12.59 -17.31 5.47
CA THR A 194 12.94 -18.73 5.65
C THR A 194 12.39 -19.34 6.92
N ASN A 195 12.09 -18.49 7.92
CA ASN A 195 11.63 -18.91 9.23
C ASN A 195 10.11 -18.72 9.38
N GLN A 196 9.49 -19.55 10.20
CA GLN A 196 8.09 -19.39 10.59
C GLN A 196 7.97 -18.19 11.58
N PRO A 197 6.81 -17.51 11.59
CA PRO A 197 5.61 -17.71 10.76
C PRO A 197 5.67 -17.06 9.38
N LEU A 198 6.63 -16.14 9.15
CA LEU A 198 6.71 -15.35 7.90
C LEU A 198 6.82 -16.22 6.64
N LYS A 199 7.49 -17.39 6.72
CA LYS A 199 7.55 -18.31 5.59
C LYS A 199 6.15 -18.80 5.16
N ALA A 200 5.30 -19.18 6.10
CA ALA A 200 3.94 -19.62 5.80
C ALA A 200 3.08 -18.48 5.24
N ILE A 201 3.30 -17.24 5.71
CA ILE A 201 2.66 -16.04 5.19
C ILE A 201 3.10 -15.78 3.75
N ASP A 202 4.40 -15.87 3.46
CA ASP A 202 4.94 -15.73 2.10
C ASP A 202 4.33 -16.78 1.14
N ASP A 203 4.29 -18.03 1.55
CA ASP A 203 3.70 -19.11 0.75
C ASP A 203 2.21 -18.85 0.46
N ALA A 204 1.46 -18.32 1.44
CA ALA A 204 0.05 -17.97 1.29
C ALA A 204 -0.18 -16.77 0.36
N LEU A 205 0.64 -15.73 0.43
CA LEU A 205 0.55 -14.55 -0.43
C LEU A 205 1.00 -14.89 -1.85
N LYS A 206 2.10 -15.62 -2.01
CA LYS A 206 2.62 -16.06 -3.30
C LYS A 206 1.58 -16.82 -4.14
N ALA A 207 0.74 -17.62 -3.49
CA ALA A 207 -0.33 -18.36 -4.17
C ALA A 207 -1.43 -17.45 -4.76
N LYS A 208 -1.43 -16.15 -4.43
CA LYS A 208 -2.46 -15.17 -4.78
C LYS A 208 -1.94 -13.99 -5.60
N VAL A 209 -0.67 -14.00 -6.01
CA VAL A 209 -0.10 -12.97 -6.89
C VAL A 209 -0.77 -13.01 -8.26
N GLU A 210 -0.95 -11.85 -8.84
CA GLU A 210 -1.39 -11.69 -10.22
C GLU A 210 -0.18 -11.85 -11.16
N LYS A 211 -0.37 -12.64 -12.21
CA LYS A 211 0.67 -12.92 -13.23
C LYS A 211 0.54 -11.95 -14.37
#